data_a2a2b688a3d5f81f077797d74e90370e
#
_entry.id   a2a2b688a3d5f81f077797d74e90370e
#
_cell.length_a   1.000
_cell.length_b   1.000
_cell.length_c   1.000
_cell.angle_alpha   90.00
_cell.angle_beta   90.00
_cell.angle_gamma   90.00
#
_symmetry.space_group_name_H-M   'P 1'
#
loop_
_entity.id
_entity.type
_entity.pdbx_description
1 polymer ?
#
loop_
_entity_poly.entity_id
_entity_poly.type
_entity_poly.pdbx_seq_one_letter_code
_entity_poly.pdbx_strand_id
1 'polypeptide(L)' 'MPEIKIVTEVAGRVCALPVEVGGNVGDGDDIAFVEAMKMEIPVAATAAGILKSILVQLDDVVAEGQAIAIVEF' A
#
# COMPACT_ATOMS: atom_id res chain seq x y z
N MET A 1 -8.69 10.14 15.22
CA MET A 1 -8.27 10.58 13.88
C MET A 1 -8.85 9.64 12.86
N PRO A 2 -9.44 10.17 11.78
CA PRO A 2 -9.95 9.31 10.73
C PRO A 2 -8.82 8.50 10.07
N GLU A 3 -9.14 7.28 9.69
CA GLU A 3 -8.20 6.38 9.05
C GLU A 3 -8.85 5.78 7.82
N ILE A 4 -8.03 5.47 6.82
CA ILE A 4 -8.47 4.74 5.64
C ILE A 4 -7.52 3.58 5.40
N LYS A 5 -8.07 2.44 5.03
CA LYS A 5 -7.28 1.28 4.62
C LYS A 5 -6.94 1.41 3.14
N ILE A 6 -5.69 1.19 2.82
CA ILE A 6 -5.25 1.13 1.44
C ILE A 6 -5.19 -0.35 1.07
N VAL A 7 -5.95 -0.74 0.07
CA VAL A 7 -6.06 -2.15 -0.32
C VAL A 7 -5.47 -2.36 -1.71
N THR A 8 -4.96 -3.56 -1.95
CA THR A 8 -4.52 -3.92 -3.29
C THR A 8 -5.70 -4.37 -4.13
N GLU A 9 -5.70 -3.99 -5.41
CA GLU A 9 -6.72 -4.41 -6.36
C GLU A 9 -6.33 -5.69 -7.09
N VAL A 10 -5.11 -6.17 -6.87
CA VAL A 10 -4.61 -7.36 -7.54
C VAL A 10 -3.97 -8.32 -6.54
N ALA A 11 -4.03 -9.60 -6.84
CA ALA A 11 -3.28 -10.62 -6.10
C ALA A 11 -1.88 -10.71 -6.68
N GLY A 12 -0.88 -10.89 -5.82
CA GLY A 12 0.50 -11.02 -6.25
C GLY A 12 1.47 -10.94 -5.10
N ARG A 13 2.72 -10.64 -5.40
CA ARG A 13 3.80 -10.56 -4.42
C ARG A 13 4.21 -9.10 -4.21
N VAL A 14 4.34 -8.69 -2.98
CA VAL A 14 4.82 -7.34 -2.66
C VAL A 14 6.29 -7.24 -3.04
N CYS A 15 6.62 -6.44 -4.03
CA CYS A 15 7.99 -6.33 -4.54
C CYS A 15 8.67 -5.02 -4.16
N ALA A 16 7.94 -4.02 -3.65
CA ALA A 16 8.53 -2.79 -3.16
C ALA A 16 7.58 -2.10 -2.18
N LEU A 17 8.18 -1.42 -1.20
CA LEU A 17 7.48 -0.61 -0.21
C LEU A 17 8.24 0.73 -0.13
N PRO A 18 7.95 1.67 -1.05
CA PRO A 18 8.75 2.90 -1.18
C PRO A 18 8.46 3.96 -0.12
N VAL A 19 7.66 3.65 0.89
CA VAL A 19 7.25 4.59 1.92
C VAL A 19 7.61 4.04 3.30
N GLU A 20 7.64 4.93 4.30
CA GLU A 20 7.96 4.57 5.68
C GLU A 20 6.79 4.92 6.59
N VAL A 21 6.56 4.09 7.61
CA VAL A 21 5.59 4.37 8.66
C VAL A 21 5.95 5.69 9.32
N GLY A 22 4.96 6.55 9.53
CA GLY A 22 5.15 7.88 10.08
C GLY A 22 5.40 8.96 9.04
N GLY A 23 5.63 8.57 7.79
CA GLY A 23 5.85 9.53 6.70
C GLY A 23 4.56 10.12 6.16
N ASN A 24 4.69 11.29 5.53
CA ASN A 24 3.56 11.91 4.84
C ASN A 24 3.34 11.25 3.50
N VAL A 25 2.09 11.01 3.15
CA VAL A 25 1.71 10.51 1.84
C VAL A 25 0.66 11.44 1.24
N GLY A 26 0.70 11.60 -0.07
CA GLY A 26 -0.30 12.36 -0.81
C GLY A 26 -1.29 11.42 -1.49
N ASP A 27 -2.44 11.96 -1.85
CA ASP A 27 -3.42 11.23 -2.66
C ASP A 27 -2.74 10.86 -3.99
N GLY A 28 -2.75 9.58 -4.32
CA GLY A 28 -2.10 9.06 -5.52
C GLY A 28 -0.66 8.62 -5.33
N ASP A 29 -0.06 8.85 -4.17
CA ASP A 29 1.31 8.40 -3.91
C ASP A 29 1.34 6.87 -3.83
N ASP A 30 2.39 6.28 -4.37
CA ASP A 30 2.56 4.83 -4.35
C ASP A 30 2.98 4.37 -2.97
N ILE A 31 2.19 3.47 -2.37
CA ILE A 31 2.47 2.89 -1.05
C ILE A 31 3.25 1.60 -1.19
N ALA A 32 2.91 0.81 -2.20
CA ALA A 32 3.53 -0.49 -2.43
C ALA A 32 3.46 -0.81 -3.91
N PHE A 33 4.29 -1.75 -4.33
CA PHE A 33 4.18 -2.34 -5.66
C PHE A 33 3.95 -3.83 -5.51
N VAL A 34 2.98 -4.35 -6.24
CA VAL A 34 2.63 -5.76 -6.25
C VAL A 34 2.98 -6.32 -7.63
N GLU A 35 3.82 -7.35 -7.65
CA GLU A 35 4.15 -8.04 -8.89
C GLU A 35 3.08 -9.06 -9.20
N ALA A 36 2.46 -8.93 -10.36
CA ALA A 36 1.46 -9.85 -10.86
C ALA A 36 1.64 -9.98 -12.37
N MET A 37 1.63 -11.21 -12.88
CA MET A 37 1.73 -11.49 -14.31
C MET A 37 2.92 -10.77 -14.98
N LYS A 38 4.06 -10.76 -14.27
CA LYS A 38 5.32 -10.13 -14.73
C LYS A 38 5.23 -8.60 -14.86
N MET A 39 4.27 -8.00 -14.17
CA MET A 39 4.11 -6.54 -14.12
C MET A 39 4.16 -6.07 -12.68
N GLU A 40 4.71 -4.89 -12.47
CA GLU A 40 4.68 -4.23 -11.17
C GLU A 40 3.51 -3.27 -11.16
N ILE A 41 2.56 -3.52 -10.28
CA ILE A 41 1.32 -2.75 -10.22
C ILE A 41 1.34 -1.92 -8.94
N PRO A 42 1.23 -0.59 -9.04
CA PRO A 42 1.27 0.26 -7.84
C PRO A 42 -0.02 0.15 -7.04
N VAL A 43 0.15 0.19 -5.72
CA VAL A 43 -0.97 0.34 -4.78
C VAL A 43 -0.84 1.75 -4.23
N ALA A 44 -1.73 2.63 -4.65
CA ALA A 44 -1.63 4.04 -4.34
C ALA A 44 -2.54 4.44 -3.18
N ALA A 45 -2.11 5.45 -2.43
CA ALA A 45 -2.95 6.04 -1.40
C ALA A 45 -4.15 6.74 -2.06
N THR A 46 -5.30 6.62 -1.42
CA THR A 46 -6.53 7.24 -1.90
C THR A 46 -6.89 8.51 -1.12
N ALA A 47 -6.04 8.91 -0.18
CA ALA A 47 -6.19 10.14 0.58
C ALA A 47 -4.82 10.59 1.08
N ALA A 48 -4.63 11.88 1.23
CA ALA A 48 -3.41 12.43 1.82
C ALA A 48 -3.45 12.28 3.34
N GLY A 49 -2.29 12.03 3.95
CA GLY A 49 -2.21 11.92 5.40
C GLY A 49 -0.87 11.37 5.85
N ILE A 50 -0.88 10.75 7.01
CA ILE A 50 0.30 10.12 7.59
C ILE A 50 0.15 8.61 7.46
N LEU A 51 1.18 7.94 6.98
CA LEU A 51 1.18 6.48 6.91
C LEU A 51 1.29 5.93 8.32
N LYS A 52 0.18 5.42 8.84
CA LYS A 52 0.10 4.94 10.22
C LYS A 52 0.73 3.57 10.39
N SER A 53 0.47 2.67 9.44
CA SER A 53 1.04 1.33 9.50
C SER A 53 1.10 0.70 8.13
N ILE A 54 2.03 -0.23 7.99
CA ILE A 54 2.17 -1.10 6.81
C ILE A 54 1.85 -2.51 7.31
N LEU A 55 0.89 -3.16 6.66
CA LEU A 55 0.33 -4.43 7.13
C LEU A 55 0.98 -5.64 6.46
N VAL A 56 1.91 -5.40 5.54
CA VAL A 56 2.58 -6.45 4.77
C VAL A 56 4.08 -6.17 4.74
N GLN A 57 4.84 -7.18 4.33
CA GLN A 57 6.29 -7.09 4.20
C GLN A 57 6.69 -7.39 2.76
N LEU A 58 7.92 -7.04 2.41
CA LEU A 58 8.47 -7.42 1.12
C LEU A 58 8.37 -8.95 0.96
N ASP A 59 8.04 -9.37 -0.24
CA ASP A 59 7.88 -10.76 -0.64
C ASP A 59 6.62 -11.44 -0.11
N ASP A 60 5.79 -10.75 0.68
CA ASP A 60 4.50 -11.30 1.07
C ASP A 60 3.61 -11.50 -0.15
N VAL A 61 2.86 -12.59 -0.15
CA VAL A 61 1.83 -12.84 -1.15
C VAL A 61 0.52 -12.26 -0.63
N VAL A 62 -0.10 -11.43 -1.44
CA VAL A 62 -1.35 -10.75 -1.08
C VAL A 62 -2.47 -11.16 -2.01
N ALA A 63 -3.69 -11.13 -1.49
CA ALA A 63 -4.90 -11.42 -2.26
C ALA A 63 -5.55 -10.12 -2.72
N GLU A 64 -6.35 -10.20 -3.77
CA GLU A 64 -7.15 -9.07 -4.21
C GLU A 64 -8.03 -8.57 -3.06
N GLY A 65 -8.02 -7.25 -2.83
CA GLY A 65 -8.79 -6.64 -1.75
C GLY A 65 -8.13 -6.67 -0.38
N GLN A 66 -6.95 -7.26 -0.27
CA GLN A 66 -6.25 -7.33 1.01
C GLN A 66 -5.72 -5.96 1.40
N ALA A 67 -5.86 -5.61 2.68
CA ALA A 67 -5.34 -4.35 3.20
C ALA A 67 -3.81 -4.37 3.22
N ILE A 68 -3.21 -3.31 2.69
CA ILE A 68 -1.75 -3.17 2.58
C ILE A 68 -1.23 -2.19 3.63
N ALA A 69 -1.97 -1.13 3.90
CA ALA A 69 -1.52 -0.07 4.80
C ALA A 69 -2.72 0.71 5.35
N ILE A 70 -2.44 1.51 6.36
CA ILE A 70 -3.44 2.42 6.94
C ILE A 70 -2.87 3.82 6.90
N VAL A 71 -3.65 4.75 6.36
CA VAL A 71 -3.33 6.18 6.32
C VAL A 71 -4.27 6.90 7.28
N GLU A 72 -3.69 7.75 8.12
CA GLU A 72 -4.42 8.56 9.08
C GLU A 72 -4.44 10.01 8.60
N PHE A 73 -5.61 10.65 8.67
CA PHE A 73 -5.75 12.02 8.22
C PHE A 73 -6.71 12.84 9.08
#